data_3393358c0f25b397e4f5c2d18b64c48e
#
_entry.id   3393358c0f25b397e4f5c2d18b64c48e
#
_cell.length_a   1.000
_cell.length_b   1.000
_cell.length_c   1.000
_cell.angle_alpha   90.00
_cell.angle_beta   90.00
_cell.angle_gamma   90.00
#
_symmetry.space_group_name_H-M   'P 1'
#
loop_
_entity.id
_entity.type
_entity.pdbx_description
1 polymer ?
#
loop_
_entity_poly.entity_id
_entity_poly.type
_entity_poly.pdbx_seq_one_letter_code
_entity_poly.pdbx_strand_id
1 'polypeptide(L)'
;MEESEKRVRRKLKKEVSEVLGSYLTSEIRHVLYNADPRIVTYCEAVIKEPHAHNLFELLALKRYLSFFGKYTFDPLKVKQQIFIIEAFRYPGTNGTEPITLSPIQAYAISGIYGFWKSPTKRLVENVLLFVPRKFGKTTIMSGISASELIFGDANGQIYNCANSNNQAEIGFNILRTVINNIDPKNKRFKVNLDEISSKIKGRTAFASALANVPERLDGLNVSLYTLDEYSQAKSSAMRDVMNTATGARLNPLELIITTASDLLESPFVNMLNSYKDILMGNREDDTVFALILEPDVDDAEDDPATWRKVQPHLGVTIQDDYYEKQWVKAQESAETMKAFRTKLLNIFVKNEEKSWITADEVRDLQKPFSWDDYDGSNPPYCMVSFDLSVWDDLSCVCYELYNRDTSQFHFHCEFYLPEDSLPKHSRRELYTLWAEQGYLKLLPGSAIDYEAIANDILAKNGKVMILGIGYDPYKAQTAVNILKSTGAVSVMKAMKQTYGAFTGCVETLEMLVKLKNCTFSDNPIIAWCFGNCVIDEDRLGNRKPIKAQQTLKIDAAITCLMCQEQYNNYKR
;
A
#
# COMPACT_ATOMS: atom_id res chain seq x y z
N MET A 1 8.68 0.14 -12.44
CA MET A 1 8.21 -0.92 -13.36
C MET A 1 9.26 -1.10 -14.44
N GLU A 2 9.74 -2.33 -14.63
CA GLU A 2 10.78 -2.61 -15.64
C GLU A 2 10.23 -2.44 -17.06
N GLU A 3 11.09 -2.10 -18.02
CA GLU A 3 10.69 -1.91 -19.42
C GLU A 3 10.13 -3.20 -20.06
N SER A 4 10.57 -4.36 -19.58
CA SER A 4 10.02 -5.68 -19.94
C SER A 4 8.52 -5.78 -19.59
N GLU A 5 8.12 -5.35 -18.40
CA GLU A 5 6.72 -5.38 -17.94
C GLU A 5 5.85 -4.39 -18.74
N LYS A 6 6.35 -3.21 -19.00
CA LYS A 6 5.66 -2.23 -19.87
C LYS A 6 5.39 -2.81 -21.25
N ARG A 7 6.38 -3.47 -21.85
CA ARG A 7 6.24 -4.11 -23.16
C ARG A 7 5.17 -5.21 -23.16
N VAL A 8 5.11 -6.02 -22.10
CA VAL A 8 4.08 -7.06 -21.94
C VAL A 8 2.70 -6.43 -21.87
N ARG A 9 2.50 -5.38 -21.07
CA ARG A 9 1.20 -4.70 -20.93
C ARG A 9 0.74 -4.05 -22.24
N ARG A 10 1.63 -3.40 -22.99
CA ARG A 10 1.32 -2.83 -24.32
C ARG A 10 0.84 -3.91 -25.29
N LYS A 11 1.56 -5.04 -25.34
CA LYS A 11 1.21 -6.17 -26.20
C LYS A 11 -0.16 -6.74 -25.83
N LEU A 12 -0.38 -6.99 -24.53
CA LEU A 12 -1.63 -7.54 -24.03
C LEU A 12 -2.82 -6.60 -24.29
N LYS A 13 -2.64 -5.28 -24.14
CA LYS A 13 -3.69 -4.29 -24.46
C LYS A 13 -4.07 -4.35 -25.92
N LYS A 14 -3.12 -4.44 -26.84
CA LYS A 14 -3.38 -4.59 -28.28
C LYS A 14 -4.13 -5.87 -28.56
N GLU A 15 -3.67 -7.01 -28.07
CA GLU A 15 -4.30 -8.32 -28.28
C GLU A 15 -5.74 -8.36 -27.77
N VAL A 16 -6.01 -7.84 -26.56
CA VAL A 16 -7.37 -7.82 -26.03
C VAL A 16 -8.29 -6.90 -26.83
N SER A 17 -7.78 -5.74 -27.26
CA SER A 17 -8.56 -4.79 -28.08
C SER A 17 -9.02 -5.39 -29.40
N GLU A 18 -8.20 -6.22 -30.03
CA GLU A 18 -8.51 -6.86 -31.33
C GLU A 18 -9.61 -7.94 -31.21
N VAL A 19 -9.68 -8.64 -30.08
CA VAL A 19 -10.60 -9.77 -29.90
C VAL A 19 -11.85 -9.44 -29.09
N LEU A 20 -11.86 -8.32 -28.35
CA LEU A 20 -12.92 -8.02 -27.38
C LEU A 20 -14.32 -8.00 -28.01
N GLY A 21 -14.45 -7.45 -29.21
CA GLY A 21 -15.71 -7.38 -29.93
C GLY A 21 -16.35 -8.74 -30.23
N SER A 22 -15.54 -9.80 -30.42
CA SER A 22 -16.04 -11.15 -30.68
C SER A 22 -16.75 -11.80 -29.49
N TYR A 23 -16.51 -11.31 -28.27
CA TYR A 23 -17.17 -11.81 -27.06
C TYR A 23 -18.58 -11.25 -26.87
N LEU A 24 -18.93 -10.09 -27.43
CA LEU A 24 -20.28 -9.51 -27.34
C LEU A 24 -21.15 -9.97 -28.50
N THR A 25 -21.58 -11.22 -28.46
CA THR A 25 -22.49 -11.79 -29.45
C THR A 25 -23.89 -11.13 -29.41
N SER A 26 -24.70 -11.34 -30.46
CA SER A 26 -26.08 -10.84 -30.48
C SER A 26 -26.94 -11.39 -29.34
N GLU A 27 -26.71 -12.65 -28.95
CA GLU A 27 -27.41 -13.30 -27.83
C GLU A 27 -27.04 -12.66 -26.49
N ILE A 28 -25.75 -12.50 -26.24
CA ILE A 28 -25.25 -11.86 -25.01
C ILE A 28 -25.77 -10.42 -24.96
N ARG A 29 -25.71 -9.68 -26.05
CA ARG A 29 -26.27 -8.32 -26.16
C ARG A 29 -27.74 -8.29 -25.77
N HIS A 30 -28.54 -9.20 -26.27
CA HIS A 30 -29.97 -9.30 -25.95
C HIS A 30 -30.20 -9.60 -24.48
N VAL A 31 -29.47 -10.52 -23.89
CA VAL A 31 -29.55 -10.86 -22.44
C VAL A 31 -29.17 -9.65 -21.56
N LEU A 32 -28.10 -8.96 -21.89
CA LEU A 32 -27.64 -7.76 -21.17
C LEU A 32 -28.65 -6.60 -21.31
N TYR A 33 -29.20 -6.41 -22.50
CA TYR A 33 -30.22 -5.38 -22.74
C TYR A 33 -31.48 -5.62 -21.89
N ASN A 34 -31.91 -6.87 -21.72
CA ASN A 34 -33.02 -7.24 -20.87
C ASN A 34 -32.74 -7.04 -19.37
N ALA A 35 -31.49 -7.11 -18.96
CA ALA A 35 -31.07 -6.76 -17.61
C ALA A 35 -31.10 -5.25 -17.40
N ASP A 36 -30.35 -4.49 -18.19
CA ASP A 36 -30.38 -3.03 -18.27
C ASP A 36 -29.66 -2.54 -19.54
N PRO A 37 -30.30 -1.68 -20.36
CA PRO A 37 -29.69 -1.18 -21.61
C PRO A 37 -28.34 -0.48 -21.41
N ARG A 38 -28.09 0.15 -20.25
CA ARG A 38 -26.86 0.86 -19.94
C ARG A 38 -25.65 -0.07 -19.90
N ILE A 39 -25.84 -1.35 -19.55
CA ILE A 39 -24.76 -2.35 -19.57
C ILE A 39 -24.27 -2.57 -21.00
N VAL A 40 -25.20 -2.67 -21.96
CA VAL A 40 -24.86 -2.79 -23.39
C VAL A 40 -24.15 -1.52 -23.87
N THR A 41 -24.67 -0.35 -23.50
CA THR A 41 -24.04 0.94 -23.84
C THR A 41 -22.58 1.00 -23.38
N TYR A 42 -22.29 0.56 -22.14
CA TYR A 42 -20.92 0.49 -21.63
C TYR A 42 -20.06 -0.49 -22.42
N CYS A 43 -20.54 -1.72 -22.62
CA CYS A 43 -19.79 -2.75 -23.36
C CYS A 43 -19.44 -2.28 -24.78
N GLU A 44 -20.41 -1.67 -25.47
CA GLU A 44 -20.22 -1.16 -26.83
C GLU A 44 -19.23 0.01 -26.89
N ALA A 45 -19.29 0.93 -25.92
CA ALA A 45 -18.35 2.05 -25.85
C ALA A 45 -16.92 1.56 -25.68
N VAL A 46 -16.68 0.61 -24.75
CA VAL A 46 -15.35 0.02 -24.51
C VAL A 46 -14.84 -0.73 -25.75
N ILE A 47 -15.71 -1.48 -26.44
CA ILE A 47 -15.33 -2.22 -27.65
C ILE A 47 -15.03 -1.29 -28.83
N LYS A 48 -15.80 -0.21 -28.97
CA LYS A 48 -15.65 0.74 -30.07
C LYS A 48 -14.41 1.61 -29.95
N GLU A 49 -14.09 2.02 -28.73
CA GLU A 49 -12.99 2.95 -28.45
C GLU A 49 -12.01 2.40 -27.39
N PRO A 50 -11.37 1.22 -27.64
CA PRO A 50 -10.53 0.56 -26.62
C PRO A 50 -9.32 1.39 -26.20
N HIS A 51 -8.89 2.35 -27.00
CA HIS A 51 -7.80 3.28 -26.64
C HIS A 51 -8.22 4.27 -25.54
N ALA A 52 -9.51 4.58 -25.42
CA ALA A 52 -10.05 5.47 -24.38
C ALA A 52 -10.20 4.76 -23.03
N HIS A 53 -9.91 3.47 -22.94
CA HIS A 53 -10.01 2.63 -21.76
C HIS A 53 -8.66 2.03 -21.37
N ASN A 54 -8.41 1.78 -20.10
CA ASN A 54 -7.15 1.18 -19.66
C ASN A 54 -7.14 -0.34 -19.86
N LEU A 55 -5.94 -0.93 -19.81
CA LEU A 55 -5.76 -2.37 -20.01
C LEU A 55 -6.65 -3.22 -19.09
N PHE A 56 -6.70 -2.88 -17.78
CA PHE A 56 -7.43 -3.71 -16.81
C PHE A 56 -8.95 -3.59 -16.96
N GLU A 57 -9.45 -2.47 -17.45
CA GLU A 57 -10.86 -2.30 -17.81
C GLU A 57 -11.24 -3.19 -19.02
N LEU A 58 -10.38 -3.23 -20.06
CA LEU A 58 -10.57 -4.13 -21.22
C LEU A 58 -10.53 -5.60 -20.80
N LEU A 59 -9.60 -5.98 -19.95
CA LEU A 59 -9.46 -7.35 -19.43
C LEU A 59 -10.65 -7.74 -18.54
N ALA A 60 -11.13 -6.84 -17.69
CA ALA A 60 -12.31 -7.05 -16.87
C ALA A 60 -13.56 -7.29 -17.74
N LEU A 61 -13.74 -6.49 -18.79
CA LEU A 61 -14.86 -6.68 -19.73
C LEU A 61 -14.73 -7.99 -20.52
N LYS A 62 -13.54 -8.32 -21.04
CA LYS A 62 -13.30 -9.61 -21.71
C LYS A 62 -13.68 -10.78 -20.81
N ARG A 63 -13.20 -10.76 -19.56
CA ARG A 63 -13.49 -11.78 -18.56
C ARG A 63 -14.99 -11.88 -18.25
N TYR A 64 -15.66 -10.74 -18.03
CA TYR A 64 -17.10 -10.68 -17.80
C TYR A 64 -17.89 -11.33 -18.96
N LEU A 65 -17.57 -10.97 -20.20
CA LEU A 65 -18.23 -11.54 -21.38
C LEU A 65 -17.92 -13.02 -21.57
N SER A 66 -16.74 -13.50 -21.20
CA SER A 66 -16.37 -14.92 -21.28
C SER A 66 -17.15 -15.80 -20.30
N PHE A 67 -17.72 -15.25 -19.25
CA PHE A 67 -18.52 -16.00 -18.27
C PHE A 67 -19.87 -16.50 -18.83
N PHE A 68 -20.40 -15.88 -19.89
CA PHE A 68 -21.65 -16.34 -20.52
C PHE A 68 -21.57 -17.77 -21.08
N GLY A 69 -20.38 -18.23 -21.45
CA GLY A 69 -20.17 -19.64 -21.88
C GLY A 69 -19.93 -20.61 -20.71
N LYS A 70 -19.80 -20.11 -19.48
CA LYS A 70 -19.35 -20.91 -18.33
C LYS A 70 -20.37 -20.94 -17.17
N TYR A 71 -21.11 -19.86 -16.99
CA TYR A 71 -22.04 -19.68 -15.87
C TYR A 71 -23.41 -19.18 -16.35
N THR A 72 -24.44 -19.41 -15.52
CA THR A 72 -25.78 -18.87 -15.79
C THR A 72 -25.82 -17.40 -15.47
N PHE A 73 -26.25 -16.57 -16.41
CA PHE A 73 -26.52 -15.15 -16.17
C PHE A 73 -28.01 -14.94 -15.92
N ASP A 74 -28.36 -14.26 -14.83
CA ASP A 74 -29.75 -13.95 -14.45
C ASP A 74 -30.03 -12.45 -14.64
N PRO A 75 -30.65 -12.06 -15.78
CA PRO A 75 -30.93 -10.65 -16.07
C PRO A 75 -31.99 -10.05 -15.12
N LEU A 76 -32.87 -10.86 -14.54
CA LEU A 76 -33.90 -10.35 -13.63
C LEU A 76 -33.30 -9.92 -12.30
N LYS A 77 -32.34 -10.68 -11.78
CA LYS A 77 -31.63 -10.31 -10.54
C LYS A 77 -30.83 -9.02 -10.72
N VAL A 78 -30.17 -8.84 -11.86
CA VAL A 78 -29.44 -7.59 -12.17
C VAL A 78 -30.43 -6.42 -12.23
N LYS A 79 -31.48 -6.56 -13.02
CA LYS A 79 -32.53 -5.53 -13.16
C LYS A 79 -33.14 -5.15 -11.81
N GLN A 80 -33.44 -6.15 -10.99
CA GLN A 80 -33.99 -5.95 -9.66
C GLN A 80 -33.02 -5.20 -8.75
N GLN A 81 -31.73 -5.57 -8.77
CA GLN A 81 -30.72 -4.94 -7.94
C GLN A 81 -30.48 -3.48 -8.34
N ILE A 82 -30.39 -3.18 -9.64
CA ILE A 82 -30.27 -1.81 -10.16
C ILE A 82 -31.49 -0.99 -9.72
N PHE A 83 -32.69 -1.51 -9.95
CA PHE A 83 -33.95 -0.83 -9.57
C PHE A 83 -34.00 -0.51 -8.06
N ILE A 84 -33.59 -1.46 -7.21
CA ILE A 84 -33.58 -1.27 -5.76
C ILE A 84 -32.63 -0.14 -5.36
N ILE A 85 -31.40 -0.15 -5.90
CA ILE A 85 -30.38 0.87 -5.59
C ILE A 85 -30.87 2.26 -6.04
N GLU A 86 -31.46 2.36 -7.23
CA GLU A 86 -31.96 3.64 -7.77
C GLU A 86 -33.24 4.12 -7.10
N ALA A 87 -34.05 3.22 -6.54
CA ALA A 87 -35.25 3.57 -5.79
C ALA A 87 -34.95 4.19 -4.41
N PHE A 88 -33.76 4.03 -3.87
CA PHE A 88 -33.35 4.65 -2.62
C PHE A 88 -33.11 6.15 -2.78
N ARG A 89 -33.21 6.88 -1.68
CA ARG A 89 -32.89 8.30 -1.63
C ARG A 89 -31.62 8.52 -0.82
N TYR A 90 -30.66 9.15 -1.46
CA TYR A 90 -29.32 9.41 -0.91
C TYR A 90 -29.15 10.88 -0.54
N PRO A 91 -28.22 11.23 0.37
CA PRO A 91 -27.86 12.62 0.61
C PRO A 91 -27.41 13.31 -0.68
N GLY A 92 -28.00 14.43 -0.99
CA GLY A 92 -27.68 15.26 -2.16
C GLY A 92 -27.58 16.73 -1.77
N THR A 93 -27.34 17.60 -2.76
CA THR A 93 -27.14 19.03 -2.54
C THR A 93 -28.36 19.73 -1.92
N ASN A 94 -29.58 19.29 -2.27
CA ASN A 94 -30.84 19.89 -1.84
C ASN A 94 -31.64 18.95 -0.92
N GLY A 95 -30.96 18.18 -0.08
CA GLY A 95 -31.61 17.21 0.82
C GLY A 95 -31.36 15.79 0.39
N THR A 96 -32.39 14.97 0.21
CA THR A 96 -32.25 13.59 -0.27
C THR A 96 -32.89 13.40 -1.64
N GLU A 97 -32.16 12.75 -2.55
CA GLU A 97 -32.58 12.55 -3.93
C GLU A 97 -32.29 11.12 -4.41
N PRO A 98 -33.06 10.59 -5.39
CA PRO A 98 -32.74 9.34 -6.04
C PRO A 98 -31.47 9.54 -6.89
N ILE A 99 -30.79 8.44 -7.19
CA ILE A 99 -29.65 8.44 -8.11
C ILE A 99 -30.02 7.68 -9.39
N THR A 100 -29.32 7.98 -10.46
CA THR A 100 -29.28 7.15 -11.67
C THR A 100 -27.88 6.62 -11.84
N LEU A 101 -27.73 5.30 -11.89
CA LEU A 101 -26.44 4.67 -12.11
C LEU A 101 -25.93 4.99 -13.53
N SER A 102 -24.67 5.34 -13.64
CA SER A 102 -24.03 5.48 -14.95
C SER A 102 -23.84 4.11 -15.63
N PRO A 103 -23.57 4.06 -16.95
CA PRO A 103 -23.37 2.79 -17.66
C PRO A 103 -22.30 1.89 -17.03
N ILE A 104 -21.15 2.44 -16.60
CA ILE A 104 -20.09 1.69 -15.93
C ILE A 104 -20.51 1.20 -14.53
N GLN A 105 -21.33 1.96 -13.80
CA GLN A 105 -21.87 1.54 -12.52
C GLN A 105 -22.91 0.42 -12.69
N ALA A 106 -23.79 0.52 -13.68
CA ALA A 106 -24.73 -0.55 -14.02
C ALA A 106 -23.98 -1.84 -14.44
N TYR A 107 -22.89 -1.72 -15.21
CA TYR A 107 -22.00 -2.83 -15.53
C TYR A 107 -21.39 -3.44 -14.25
N ALA A 108 -20.91 -2.64 -13.31
CA ALA A 108 -20.34 -3.15 -12.05
C ALA A 108 -21.39 -3.94 -11.25
N ILE A 109 -22.61 -3.43 -11.10
CA ILE A 109 -23.72 -4.15 -10.43
C ILE A 109 -24.05 -5.44 -11.16
N SER A 110 -24.06 -5.45 -12.48
CA SER A 110 -24.25 -6.64 -13.30
C SER A 110 -23.15 -7.69 -13.10
N GLY A 111 -21.88 -7.26 -12.98
CA GLY A 111 -20.75 -8.14 -12.67
C GLY A 111 -20.88 -8.80 -11.31
N ILE A 112 -21.38 -8.07 -10.30
CA ILE A 112 -21.52 -8.59 -8.93
C ILE A 112 -22.69 -9.57 -8.80
N TYR A 113 -23.84 -9.27 -9.40
CA TYR A 113 -25.10 -9.99 -9.15
C TYR A 113 -25.58 -10.87 -10.30
N GLY A 114 -24.98 -10.73 -11.52
CA GLY A 114 -25.52 -11.36 -12.72
C GLY A 114 -25.19 -12.85 -12.84
N PHE A 115 -23.99 -13.29 -12.45
CA PHE A 115 -23.55 -14.67 -12.68
C PHE A 115 -23.79 -15.60 -11.49
N TRP A 116 -24.23 -16.83 -11.80
CA TRP A 116 -24.63 -17.84 -10.82
C TRP A 116 -24.03 -19.21 -11.14
N LYS A 117 -23.43 -19.87 -10.12
CA LYS A 117 -22.93 -21.26 -10.18
C LYS A 117 -24.09 -22.27 -10.16
N SER A 118 -25.18 -21.91 -9.46
CA SER A 118 -26.42 -22.65 -9.35
C SER A 118 -27.58 -21.68 -9.12
N PRO A 119 -28.87 -22.10 -9.13
CA PRO A 119 -30.00 -21.21 -8.90
C PRO A 119 -29.95 -20.42 -7.59
N THR A 120 -29.18 -20.91 -6.59
CA THR A 120 -29.08 -20.31 -5.25
C THR A 120 -27.67 -19.80 -4.90
N LYS A 121 -26.62 -20.20 -5.66
CA LYS A 121 -25.23 -19.86 -5.35
C LYS A 121 -24.71 -18.85 -6.37
N ARG A 122 -24.51 -17.58 -5.94
CA ARG A 122 -23.88 -16.53 -6.73
C ARG A 122 -22.42 -16.91 -7.06
N LEU A 123 -21.93 -16.43 -8.20
CA LEU A 123 -20.54 -16.65 -8.61
C LEU A 123 -19.59 -15.76 -7.85
N VAL A 124 -19.86 -14.45 -7.84
CA VAL A 124 -18.96 -13.44 -7.31
C VAL A 124 -19.13 -13.32 -5.80
N GLU A 125 -18.02 -13.46 -5.10
CA GLU A 125 -17.90 -13.36 -3.64
C GLU A 125 -16.98 -12.20 -3.22
N ASN A 126 -16.01 -11.83 -4.09
CA ASN A 126 -14.98 -10.83 -3.82
C ASN A 126 -15.03 -9.72 -4.86
N VAL A 127 -15.25 -8.50 -4.44
CA VAL A 127 -15.41 -7.33 -5.32
C VAL A 127 -14.36 -6.28 -4.99
N LEU A 128 -13.65 -5.83 -6.02
CA LEU A 128 -12.77 -4.67 -5.97
C LEU A 128 -13.25 -3.58 -6.93
N LEU A 129 -13.55 -2.41 -6.40
CA LEU A 129 -13.72 -1.18 -7.16
C LEU A 129 -12.55 -0.23 -6.84
N PHE A 130 -11.49 -0.33 -7.63
CA PHE A 130 -10.33 0.57 -7.55
C PHE A 130 -10.55 1.73 -8.51
N VAL A 131 -11.16 2.78 -7.99
CA VAL A 131 -11.72 3.88 -8.80
C VAL A 131 -11.41 5.24 -8.15
N PRO A 132 -11.25 6.33 -8.93
CA PRO A 132 -10.86 7.65 -8.42
C PRO A 132 -11.93 8.27 -7.51
N ARG A 133 -11.57 9.40 -6.87
CA ARG A 133 -12.55 10.22 -6.15
C ARG A 133 -13.66 10.68 -7.09
N LYS A 134 -14.88 10.90 -6.54
CA LYS A 134 -16.08 11.35 -7.27
C LYS A 134 -16.71 10.30 -8.20
N PHE A 135 -16.25 9.05 -8.17
CA PHE A 135 -16.91 7.93 -8.89
C PHE A 135 -18.29 7.54 -8.30
N GLY A 136 -18.63 7.99 -7.10
CA GLY A 136 -19.85 7.59 -6.40
C GLY A 136 -19.68 6.37 -5.48
N LYS A 137 -18.45 6.09 -5.04
CA LYS A 137 -18.05 4.94 -4.23
C LYS A 137 -18.97 4.68 -3.04
N THR A 138 -19.05 5.65 -2.15
CA THR A 138 -19.79 5.53 -0.89
C THR A 138 -21.30 5.36 -1.12
N THR A 139 -21.84 5.98 -2.18
CA THR A 139 -23.25 5.84 -2.57
C THR A 139 -23.57 4.42 -3.03
N ILE A 140 -22.74 3.85 -3.92
CA ILE A 140 -22.89 2.46 -4.39
C ILE A 140 -22.76 1.48 -3.23
N MET A 141 -21.75 1.66 -2.38
CA MET A 141 -21.52 0.83 -1.20
C MET A 141 -22.74 0.84 -0.25
N SER A 142 -23.26 2.03 0.04
CA SER A 142 -24.44 2.18 0.91
C SER A 142 -25.69 1.60 0.26
N GLY A 143 -25.85 1.73 -1.05
CA GLY A 143 -26.96 1.14 -1.80
C GLY A 143 -26.94 -0.39 -1.77
N ILE A 144 -25.77 -1.00 -1.95
CA ILE A 144 -25.57 -2.45 -1.82
C ILE A 144 -25.86 -2.89 -0.38
N SER A 145 -25.29 -2.20 0.62
CA SER A 145 -25.53 -2.51 2.05
C SER A 145 -27.01 -2.42 2.42
N ALA A 146 -27.72 -1.40 1.94
CA ALA A 146 -29.17 -1.25 2.15
C ALA A 146 -29.96 -2.38 1.49
N SER A 147 -29.61 -2.74 0.25
CA SER A 147 -30.25 -3.83 -0.47
C SER A 147 -30.07 -5.17 0.26
N GLU A 148 -28.84 -5.50 0.70
CA GLU A 148 -28.57 -6.73 1.45
C GLU A 148 -29.27 -6.75 2.83
N LEU A 149 -29.35 -5.61 3.52
CA LEU A 149 -30.08 -5.50 4.79
C LEU A 149 -31.58 -5.77 4.62
N ILE A 150 -32.17 -5.28 3.53
CA ILE A 150 -33.63 -5.34 3.31
C ILE A 150 -34.02 -6.66 2.62
N PHE A 151 -33.28 -7.10 1.61
CA PHE A 151 -33.65 -8.18 0.70
C PHE A 151 -32.71 -9.40 0.76
N GLY A 152 -31.54 -9.27 1.39
CA GLY A 152 -30.59 -10.36 1.57
C GLY A 152 -31.06 -11.42 2.59
N ASP A 153 -30.14 -12.14 3.20
CA ASP A 153 -30.44 -13.18 4.19
C ASP A 153 -31.31 -12.67 5.35
N ALA A 154 -32.26 -13.50 5.81
CA ALA A 154 -33.15 -13.12 6.92
C ALA A 154 -32.39 -12.82 8.23
N ASN A 155 -31.22 -13.46 8.42
CA ASN A 155 -30.28 -13.25 9.52
C ASN A 155 -28.98 -12.61 9.04
N GLY A 156 -29.02 -11.78 8.00
CA GLY A 156 -27.87 -11.13 7.40
C GLY A 156 -27.13 -10.25 8.40
N GLN A 157 -25.80 -10.35 8.42
CA GLN A 157 -24.90 -9.49 9.18
C GLN A 157 -24.06 -8.68 8.19
N ILE A 158 -24.31 -7.38 8.18
CA ILE A 158 -23.67 -6.44 7.25
C ILE A 158 -22.72 -5.54 8.05
N TYR A 159 -21.46 -5.46 7.65
CA TYR A 159 -20.47 -4.64 8.33
C TYR A 159 -19.83 -3.63 7.39
N ASN A 160 -19.94 -2.35 7.76
CA ASN A 160 -19.24 -1.27 7.08
C ASN A 160 -17.93 -0.98 7.83
N CYS A 161 -16.82 -1.48 7.29
CA CYS A 161 -15.50 -1.40 7.90
C CYS A 161 -14.67 -0.27 7.29
N ALA A 162 -13.88 0.44 8.11
CA ALA A 162 -12.91 1.43 7.67
C ALA A 162 -11.70 1.49 8.62
N ASN A 163 -10.64 2.17 8.18
CA ASN A 163 -9.41 2.30 8.96
C ASN A 163 -9.56 3.17 10.23
N SER A 164 -10.61 3.97 10.32
CA SER A 164 -10.94 4.80 11.49
C SER A 164 -12.44 4.86 11.74
N ASN A 165 -12.84 5.15 12.99
CA ASN A 165 -14.24 5.34 13.37
C ASN A 165 -14.92 6.41 12.49
N ASN A 166 -14.27 7.55 12.29
CA ASN A 166 -14.85 8.66 11.51
C ASN A 166 -15.12 8.24 10.05
N GLN A 167 -14.25 7.44 9.44
CA GLN A 167 -14.45 6.95 8.09
C GLN A 167 -15.58 5.91 8.00
N ALA A 168 -15.65 4.98 8.96
CA ALA A 168 -16.74 4.01 9.04
C ALA A 168 -18.10 4.71 9.21
N GLU A 169 -18.16 5.74 10.04
CA GLU A 169 -19.37 6.55 10.28
C GLU A 169 -19.84 7.30 9.02
N ILE A 170 -18.95 7.83 8.19
CA ILE A 170 -19.33 8.55 6.96
C ILE A 170 -20.17 7.64 6.04
N GLY A 171 -19.67 6.44 5.72
CA GLY A 171 -20.40 5.48 4.90
C GLY A 171 -21.69 5.00 5.57
N PHE A 172 -21.64 4.74 6.87
CA PHE A 172 -22.78 4.29 7.64
C PHE A 172 -23.88 5.36 7.79
N ASN A 173 -23.52 6.65 7.84
CA ASN A 173 -24.47 7.76 7.86
C ASN A 173 -25.30 7.85 6.59
N ILE A 174 -24.71 7.53 5.42
CA ILE A 174 -25.46 7.44 4.17
C ILE A 174 -26.45 6.28 4.24
N LEU A 175 -26.03 5.12 4.71
CA LEU A 175 -26.93 3.97 4.92
C LEU A 175 -28.08 4.32 5.87
N ARG A 176 -27.80 4.99 7.00
CA ARG A 176 -28.85 5.48 7.92
C ARG A 176 -29.84 6.42 7.23
N THR A 177 -29.35 7.33 6.41
CA THR A 177 -30.19 8.25 5.64
C THR A 177 -31.10 7.48 4.69
N VAL A 178 -30.57 6.52 3.96
CA VAL A 178 -31.33 5.64 3.06
C VAL A 178 -32.44 4.92 3.85
N ILE A 179 -32.11 4.29 4.97
CA ILE A 179 -33.09 3.53 5.76
C ILE A 179 -34.14 4.45 6.39
N ASN A 180 -33.75 5.61 6.90
CA ASN A 180 -34.71 6.59 7.46
C ASN A 180 -35.67 7.13 6.38
N ASN A 181 -35.24 7.27 5.13
CA ASN A 181 -36.11 7.67 4.04
C ASN A 181 -37.15 6.58 3.68
N ILE A 182 -36.78 5.31 3.77
CA ILE A 182 -37.66 4.18 3.48
C ILE A 182 -38.62 3.91 4.64
N ASP A 183 -38.18 4.10 5.86
CA ASP A 183 -38.94 3.85 7.08
C ASP A 183 -38.91 5.05 8.06
N PRO A 184 -39.48 6.21 7.67
CA PRO A 184 -39.40 7.45 8.47
C PRO A 184 -40.09 7.37 9.83
N LYS A 185 -40.90 6.33 10.06
CA LYS A 185 -41.60 6.08 11.34
C LYS A 185 -40.95 4.99 12.18
N ASN A 186 -39.77 4.49 11.75
CA ASN A 186 -39.03 3.42 12.43
C ASN A 186 -39.87 2.17 12.77
N LYS A 187 -40.81 1.80 11.90
CA LYS A 187 -41.69 0.64 12.08
C LYS A 187 -41.03 -0.68 11.70
N ARG A 188 -40.16 -0.65 10.68
CA ARG A 188 -39.52 -1.82 10.11
C ARG A 188 -38.07 -1.98 10.56
N PHE A 189 -37.40 -0.88 10.93
CA PHE A 189 -36.02 -0.86 11.38
C PHE A 189 -35.87 -0.11 12.69
N LYS A 190 -34.92 -0.53 13.51
CA LYS A 190 -34.40 0.25 14.64
C LYS A 190 -33.09 0.86 14.16
N VAL A 191 -33.02 2.18 14.16
CA VAL A 191 -31.84 2.92 13.65
C VAL A 191 -31.17 3.58 14.85
N ASN A 192 -29.97 3.08 15.20
CA ASN A 192 -29.08 3.66 16.20
C ASN A 192 -27.90 4.37 15.51
N LEU A 193 -26.97 4.88 16.31
CA LEU A 193 -25.81 5.61 15.82
C LEU A 193 -24.88 4.71 15.00
N ASP A 194 -24.63 3.50 15.48
CA ASP A 194 -23.64 2.53 14.97
C ASP A 194 -24.25 1.20 14.49
N GLU A 195 -25.58 1.02 14.67
CA GLU A 195 -26.30 -0.18 14.25
C GLU A 195 -27.70 0.13 13.70
N ILE A 196 -28.06 -0.58 12.65
CA ILE A 196 -29.41 -0.62 12.10
C ILE A 196 -29.89 -2.06 12.12
N SER A 197 -30.92 -2.37 12.89
CA SER A 197 -31.47 -3.74 13.01
C SER A 197 -32.91 -3.84 12.50
N SER A 198 -33.24 -4.99 11.88
CA SER A 198 -34.56 -5.29 11.36
C SER A 198 -35.56 -5.56 12.50
N LYS A 199 -36.77 -4.97 12.41
CA LYS A 199 -37.93 -5.27 13.24
C LYS A 199 -38.98 -6.11 12.50
N ILE A 200 -38.69 -6.50 11.25
CA ILE A 200 -39.58 -7.28 10.41
C ILE A 200 -39.68 -8.70 10.99
N LYS A 201 -40.92 -9.19 11.20
CA LYS A 201 -41.15 -10.53 11.73
C LYS A 201 -40.44 -11.60 10.89
N GLY A 202 -39.64 -12.44 11.55
CA GLY A 202 -38.88 -13.50 10.91
C GLY A 202 -37.54 -13.05 10.34
N ARG A 203 -37.12 -11.77 10.53
CA ARG A 203 -35.80 -11.26 10.15
C ARG A 203 -35.03 -10.75 11.36
N THR A 204 -33.79 -11.15 11.47
CA THR A 204 -32.84 -10.69 12.50
C THR A 204 -31.62 -9.99 11.85
N ALA A 205 -31.75 -9.59 10.59
CA ALA A 205 -30.70 -8.91 9.85
C ALA A 205 -30.36 -7.56 10.49
N PHE A 206 -29.07 -7.23 10.49
CA PHE A 206 -28.59 -5.93 10.94
C PHE A 206 -27.39 -5.45 10.12
N ALA A 207 -27.15 -4.15 10.15
CA ALA A 207 -25.96 -3.51 9.62
C ALA A 207 -25.26 -2.73 10.74
N SER A 208 -23.94 -2.78 10.82
CA SER A 208 -23.15 -2.07 11.82
C SER A 208 -21.90 -1.44 11.20
N ALA A 209 -21.49 -0.29 11.75
CA ALA A 209 -20.19 0.31 11.46
C ALA A 209 -19.12 -0.31 12.35
N LEU A 210 -18.00 -0.70 11.78
CA LEU A 210 -16.85 -1.23 12.51
C LEU A 210 -15.59 -0.45 12.15
N ALA A 211 -14.89 0.01 13.18
CA ALA A 211 -13.54 0.50 13.04
C ALA A 211 -12.55 -0.59 13.45
N ASN A 212 -11.30 -0.40 13.07
CA ASN A 212 -10.18 -1.31 13.20
C ASN A 212 -9.93 -1.79 14.65
N VAL A 213 -10.71 -2.77 15.13
CA VAL A 213 -10.50 -3.47 16.41
C VAL A 213 -10.65 -4.99 16.18
N PRO A 214 -9.66 -5.66 15.56
CA PRO A 214 -9.75 -7.09 15.21
C PRO A 214 -10.02 -8.02 16.41
N GLU A 215 -9.52 -7.67 17.60
CA GLU A 215 -9.53 -8.51 18.80
C GLU A 215 -10.94 -8.77 19.39
N ARG A 216 -11.98 -8.11 18.91
CA ARG A 216 -13.37 -8.23 19.39
C ARG A 216 -14.33 -8.89 18.40
N LEU A 217 -13.82 -9.44 17.30
CA LEU A 217 -14.62 -9.85 16.16
C LEU A 217 -14.78 -11.36 16.02
N ASP A 218 -14.44 -12.13 17.07
CA ASP A 218 -14.65 -13.58 17.08
C ASP A 218 -16.14 -13.92 17.16
N GLY A 219 -16.56 -14.96 16.40
CA GLY A 219 -17.93 -15.48 16.41
C GLY A 219 -18.92 -14.76 15.48
N LEU A 220 -18.46 -13.88 14.58
CA LEU A 220 -19.30 -13.26 13.56
C LEU A 220 -19.72 -14.27 12.48
N ASN A 221 -20.87 -14.02 11.85
CA ASN A 221 -21.37 -14.77 10.70
C ASN A 221 -21.75 -13.79 9.59
N VAL A 222 -20.72 -13.29 8.90
CA VAL A 222 -20.79 -12.14 8.00
C VAL A 222 -21.43 -12.51 6.67
N SER A 223 -22.47 -11.79 6.22
CA SER A 223 -23.07 -11.94 4.89
C SER A 223 -22.53 -10.91 3.89
N LEU A 224 -22.27 -9.68 4.34
CA LEU A 224 -21.60 -8.63 3.58
C LEU A 224 -20.64 -7.87 4.49
N TYR A 225 -19.44 -7.65 4.05
CA TYR A 225 -18.61 -6.60 4.62
C TYR A 225 -18.04 -5.68 3.55
N THR A 226 -17.94 -4.41 3.90
CA THR A 226 -17.35 -3.39 3.03
C THR A 226 -16.06 -2.88 3.65
N LEU A 227 -15.06 -2.62 2.82
CA LEU A 227 -13.81 -1.97 3.23
C LEU A 227 -13.66 -0.69 2.41
N ASP A 228 -13.89 0.45 3.05
CA ASP A 228 -13.68 1.76 2.44
C ASP A 228 -12.25 2.25 2.71
N GLU A 229 -11.62 2.88 1.69
CA GLU A 229 -10.26 3.41 1.72
C GLU A 229 -9.21 2.35 2.17
N TYR A 230 -9.38 1.07 1.77
CA TYR A 230 -8.49 -0.03 2.17
C TYR A 230 -7.05 0.14 1.72
N SER A 231 -6.78 0.98 0.72
CA SER A 231 -5.41 1.34 0.31
C SER A 231 -4.58 2.00 1.42
N GLN A 232 -5.24 2.55 2.45
CA GLN A 232 -4.59 3.17 3.61
C GLN A 232 -4.43 2.20 4.79
N ALA A 233 -4.85 0.94 4.66
CA ALA A 233 -4.71 -0.05 5.71
C ALA A 233 -3.23 -0.42 5.91
N LYS A 234 -2.80 -0.43 7.18
CA LYS A 234 -1.45 -0.82 7.59
C LYS A 234 -1.32 -2.33 7.83
N SER A 235 -2.43 -3.04 7.91
CA SER A 235 -2.50 -4.48 8.22
C SER A 235 -3.71 -5.09 7.53
N SER A 236 -3.63 -6.39 7.18
CA SER A 236 -4.75 -7.17 6.63
C SER A 236 -5.71 -7.69 7.70
N ALA A 237 -5.39 -7.55 8.99
CA ALA A 237 -6.08 -8.20 10.10
C ALA A 237 -7.62 -8.05 10.07
N MET A 238 -8.14 -6.84 9.77
CA MET A 238 -9.59 -6.62 9.66
C MET A 238 -10.20 -7.44 8.53
N ARG A 239 -9.57 -7.42 7.35
CA ARG A 239 -10.02 -8.20 6.19
C ARG A 239 -9.98 -9.70 6.46
N ASP A 240 -8.91 -10.19 7.09
CA ASP A 240 -8.71 -11.61 7.36
C ASP A 240 -9.77 -12.14 8.33
N VAL A 241 -10.07 -11.40 9.41
CA VAL A 241 -11.14 -11.76 10.36
C VAL A 241 -12.50 -11.75 9.66
N MET A 242 -12.83 -10.70 8.90
CA MET A 242 -14.11 -10.62 8.18
C MET A 242 -14.26 -11.74 7.16
N ASN A 243 -13.21 -12.04 6.40
CA ASN A 243 -13.23 -13.11 5.39
C ASN A 243 -13.46 -14.49 6.03
N THR A 244 -12.76 -14.81 7.13
CA THR A 244 -12.97 -16.08 7.84
C THR A 244 -14.38 -16.19 8.44
N ALA A 245 -14.99 -15.07 8.83
CA ALA A 245 -16.34 -15.01 9.38
C ALA A 245 -17.46 -15.24 8.33
N THR A 246 -17.13 -15.29 7.03
CA THR A 246 -18.11 -15.55 5.95
C THR A 246 -18.38 -17.05 5.73
N GLY A 247 -17.56 -17.94 6.27
CA GLY A 247 -17.50 -19.36 5.90
C GLY A 247 -18.81 -20.16 6.02
N ALA A 248 -19.77 -19.71 6.84
CA ALA A 248 -21.08 -20.35 6.98
C ALA A 248 -22.15 -19.75 6.03
N ARG A 249 -21.84 -18.76 5.22
CA ARG A 249 -22.77 -18.09 4.31
C ARG A 249 -22.79 -18.74 2.93
N LEU A 250 -23.98 -18.87 2.34
CA LEU A 250 -24.12 -19.38 0.98
C LEU A 250 -23.64 -18.37 -0.06
N ASN A 251 -23.96 -17.08 0.13
CA ASN A 251 -23.65 -16.00 -0.79
C ASN A 251 -22.96 -14.84 -0.07
N PRO A 252 -21.77 -15.06 0.52
CA PRO A 252 -21.04 -13.97 1.14
C PRO A 252 -20.61 -12.94 0.11
N LEU A 253 -20.36 -11.70 0.57
CA LEU A 253 -19.86 -10.64 -0.29
C LEU A 253 -18.81 -9.81 0.45
N GLU A 254 -17.59 -9.81 -0.08
CA GLU A 254 -16.59 -8.80 0.21
C GLU A 254 -16.71 -7.67 -0.81
N LEU A 255 -16.81 -6.42 -0.34
CA LEU A 255 -16.85 -5.25 -1.20
C LEU A 255 -15.77 -4.26 -0.79
N ILE A 256 -14.68 -4.21 -1.53
CA ILE A 256 -13.59 -3.27 -1.34
C ILE A 256 -13.71 -2.13 -2.34
N ILE A 257 -13.80 -0.90 -1.81
CA ILE A 257 -13.86 0.30 -2.64
C ILE A 257 -12.79 1.28 -2.16
N THR A 258 -11.86 1.64 -3.02
CA THR A 258 -10.73 2.50 -2.62
C THR A 258 -10.14 3.29 -3.78
N THR A 259 -9.38 4.33 -3.45
CA THR A 259 -8.45 5.03 -4.36
C THR A 259 -7.01 4.61 -4.04
N ALA A 260 -6.05 5.01 -4.87
CA ALA A 260 -4.64 4.90 -4.52
C ALA A 260 -4.27 5.76 -3.30
N SER A 261 -3.14 5.43 -2.70
CA SER A 261 -2.56 6.14 -1.54
C SER A 261 -1.04 6.27 -1.70
N ASP A 262 -0.39 6.84 -0.69
CA ASP A 262 1.06 6.90 -0.57
C ASP A 262 1.65 5.75 0.26
N LEU A 263 0.84 4.78 0.64
CA LEU A 263 1.25 3.59 1.40
C LEU A 263 1.53 2.41 0.46
N LEU A 264 2.73 2.38 -0.12
CA LEU A 264 3.13 1.35 -1.09
C LEU A 264 3.20 -0.08 -0.52
N GLU A 265 3.43 -0.21 0.78
CA GLU A 265 3.46 -1.52 1.46
C GLU A 265 2.12 -1.91 2.12
N SER A 266 1.04 -1.21 1.76
CA SER A 266 -0.29 -1.62 2.20
C SER A 266 -0.59 -3.05 1.73
N PRO A 267 -1.25 -3.88 2.56
CA PRO A 267 -1.74 -5.18 2.12
C PRO A 267 -2.67 -5.08 0.90
N PHE A 268 -3.27 -3.91 0.68
CA PHE A 268 -4.06 -3.64 -0.51
C PHE A 268 -3.22 -3.72 -1.80
N VAL A 269 -1.97 -3.26 -1.81
CA VAL A 269 -1.12 -3.29 -3.02
C VAL A 269 -0.87 -4.74 -3.48
N ASN A 270 -0.59 -5.65 -2.54
CA ASN A 270 -0.44 -7.08 -2.85
C ASN A 270 -1.74 -7.68 -3.37
N MET A 271 -2.87 -7.31 -2.78
CA MET A 271 -4.20 -7.75 -3.25
C MET A 271 -4.50 -7.20 -4.66
N LEU A 272 -4.24 -5.92 -4.91
CA LEU A 272 -4.43 -5.29 -6.22
C LEU A 272 -3.60 -6.01 -7.30
N ASN A 273 -2.33 -6.31 -7.02
CA ASN A 273 -1.46 -7.05 -7.93
C ASN A 273 -2.01 -8.47 -8.19
N SER A 274 -2.46 -9.17 -7.16
CA SER A 274 -3.12 -10.47 -7.30
C SER A 274 -4.38 -10.41 -8.17
N TYR A 275 -5.19 -9.34 -8.07
CA TYR A 275 -6.38 -9.18 -8.90
C TYR A 275 -6.03 -8.77 -10.34
N LYS A 276 -4.96 -7.99 -10.53
CA LYS A 276 -4.39 -7.74 -11.86
C LYS A 276 -3.91 -9.03 -12.52
N ASP A 277 -3.27 -9.93 -11.77
CA ASP A 277 -2.85 -11.25 -12.26
C ASP A 277 -4.04 -12.13 -12.67
N ILE A 278 -5.15 -12.08 -11.92
CA ILE A 278 -6.40 -12.76 -12.29
C ILE A 278 -6.93 -12.20 -13.63
N LEU A 279 -6.96 -10.88 -13.79
CA LEU A 279 -7.42 -10.23 -15.03
C LEU A 279 -6.51 -10.56 -16.21
N MET A 280 -5.20 -10.64 -16.01
CA MET A 280 -4.23 -11.03 -17.05
C MET A 280 -4.24 -12.52 -17.38
N GLY A 281 -4.93 -13.36 -16.59
CA GLY A 281 -4.97 -14.81 -16.76
C GLY A 281 -3.77 -15.56 -16.17
N ASN A 282 -2.93 -14.91 -15.39
CA ASN A 282 -1.80 -15.52 -14.67
C ASN A 282 -2.27 -16.35 -13.47
N ARG A 283 -3.47 -16.09 -12.98
CA ARG A 283 -4.12 -16.78 -11.85
C ARG A 283 -5.61 -16.97 -12.14
N GLU A 284 -6.16 -18.10 -11.72
CA GLU A 284 -7.59 -18.40 -11.86
C GLU A 284 -8.33 -18.20 -10.53
N ASP A 285 -9.35 -17.34 -10.52
CA ASP A 285 -10.32 -17.21 -9.44
C ASP A 285 -11.60 -16.54 -9.97
N ASP A 286 -12.58 -17.33 -10.37
CA ASP A 286 -13.81 -16.82 -10.97
C ASP A 286 -14.75 -16.14 -9.96
N THR A 287 -14.47 -16.23 -8.65
CA THR A 287 -15.25 -15.56 -7.61
C THR A 287 -14.93 -14.07 -7.47
N VAL A 288 -13.90 -13.60 -8.17
CA VAL A 288 -13.45 -12.20 -8.13
C VAL A 288 -14.10 -11.38 -9.23
N PHE A 289 -14.67 -10.24 -8.89
CA PHE A 289 -14.98 -9.14 -9.81
C PHE A 289 -14.09 -7.93 -9.47
N ALA A 290 -13.32 -7.46 -10.45
CA ALA A 290 -12.46 -6.29 -10.27
C ALA A 290 -12.70 -5.27 -11.38
N LEU A 291 -12.99 -4.02 -10.98
CA LEU A 291 -12.99 -2.84 -11.83
C LEU A 291 -11.83 -1.94 -11.39
N ILE A 292 -10.84 -1.79 -12.27
CA ILE A 292 -9.60 -1.06 -11.98
C ILE A 292 -9.47 0.08 -12.98
N LEU A 293 -9.63 1.31 -12.50
CA LEU A 293 -9.47 2.53 -13.29
C LEU A 293 -8.17 3.23 -12.87
N GLU A 294 -7.14 3.06 -13.68
CA GLU A 294 -5.82 3.69 -13.51
C GLU A 294 -5.26 4.05 -14.90
N PRO A 295 -4.27 4.94 -15.03
CA PRO A 295 -3.62 5.19 -16.31
C PRO A 295 -2.89 3.95 -16.84
N ASP A 296 -2.77 3.83 -18.15
CA ASP A 296 -1.85 2.87 -18.75
C ASP A 296 -0.39 3.33 -18.58
N VAL A 297 0.53 2.44 -18.84
CA VAL A 297 1.97 2.65 -18.61
C VAL A 297 2.62 3.77 -19.45
N ASP A 298 1.95 4.17 -20.53
CA ASP A 298 2.42 5.20 -21.46
C ASP A 298 1.58 6.48 -21.40
N ASP A 299 0.54 6.51 -20.57
CA ASP A 299 -0.34 7.67 -20.46
C ASP A 299 0.38 8.81 -19.74
N ALA A 300 0.35 10.00 -20.34
CA ALA A 300 0.86 11.21 -19.70
C ALA A 300 -0.14 11.71 -18.64
N GLU A 301 0.38 12.13 -17.48
CA GLU A 301 -0.46 12.57 -16.35
C GLU A 301 -1.18 13.91 -16.61
N ASP A 302 -0.67 14.71 -17.53
CA ASP A 302 -1.21 16.00 -17.95
C ASP A 302 -2.15 15.91 -19.17
N ASP A 303 -2.33 14.72 -19.74
CA ASP A 303 -3.20 14.53 -20.89
C ASP A 303 -4.68 14.42 -20.48
N PRO A 304 -5.58 15.29 -20.99
CA PRO A 304 -7.01 15.18 -20.78
C PRO A 304 -7.60 13.82 -21.19
N ALA A 305 -7.00 13.11 -22.16
CA ALA A 305 -7.42 11.77 -22.54
C ALA A 305 -7.16 10.76 -21.40
N THR A 306 -6.05 10.87 -20.70
CA THR A 306 -5.74 10.09 -19.50
C THR A 306 -6.76 10.35 -18.39
N TRP A 307 -7.13 11.62 -18.16
CA TRP A 307 -8.12 11.97 -17.15
C TRP A 307 -9.49 11.34 -17.42
N ARG A 308 -9.96 11.37 -18.68
CA ARG A 308 -11.23 10.74 -19.08
C ARG A 308 -11.17 9.21 -18.98
N LYS A 309 -10.03 8.60 -19.31
CA LYS A 309 -9.79 7.17 -19.16
C LYS A 309 -9.92 6.71 -17.70
N VAL A 310 -9.39 7.48 -16.76
CA VAL A 310 -9.45 7.14 -15.32
C VAL A 310 -10.78 7.55 -14.70
N GLN A 311 -11.37 8.69 -15.13
CA GLN A 311 -12.62 9.22 -14.58
C GLN A 311 -13.73 9.28 -15.63
N PRO A 312 -14.51 8.21 -15.77
CA PRO A 312 -15.59 8.14 -16.78
C PRO A 312 -16.75 9.09 -16.51
N HIS A 313 -16.80 9.74 -15.35
CA HIS A 313 -17.83 10.71 -14.98
C HIS A 313 -17.45 12.16 -15.26
N LEU A 314 -16.27 12.41 -15.82
CA LEU A 314 -15.83 13.73 -16.24
C LEU A 314 -16.69 14.20 -17.43
N GLY A 315 -17.32 15.37 -17.30
CA GLY A 315 -18.32 15.89 -18.25
C GLY A 315 -19.74 15.29 -18.07
N VAL A 316 -19.95 14.40 -17.10
CA VAL A 316 -21.26 13.81 -16.79
C VAL A 316 -21.78 14.30 -15.44
N THR A 317 -21.14 13.88 -14.35
CA THR A 317 -21.45 14.33 -12.98
C THR A 317 -20.37 15.22 -12.39
N ILE A 318 -19.21 15.28 -13.03
CA ILE A 318 -18.07 16.14 -12.71
C ILE A 318 -17.91 17.14 -13.84
N GLN A 319 -17.72 18.43 -13.48
CA GLN A 319 -17.51 19.49 -14.48
C GLN A 319 -16.29 19.18 -15.35
N ASP A 320 -16.38 19.46 -16.66
CA ASP A 320 -15.30 19.18 -17.62
C ASP A 320 -13.96 19.83 -17.23
N ASP A 321 -14.00 21.04 -16.70
CA ASP A 321 -12.82 21.82 -16.31
C ASP A 321 -12.26 21.47 -14.91
N TYR A 322 -12.88 20.51 -14.21
CA TYR A 322 -12.48 20.17 -12.84
C TYR A 322 -11.06 19.62 -12.78
N TYR A 323 -10.71 18.69 -13.68
CA TYR A 323 -9.37 18.10 -13.70
C TYR A 323 -8.30 19.11 -14.15
N GLU A 324 -8.60 19.99 -15.10
CA GLU A 324 -7.69 21.07 -15.49
C GLU A 324 -7.37 22.00 -14.31
N LYS A 325 -8.39 22.42 -13.56
CA LYS A 325 -8.21 23.23 -12.35
C LYS A 325 -7.40 22.50 -11.28
N GLN A 326 -7.61 21.18 -11.09
CA GLN A 326 -6.85 20.40 -10.14
C GLN A 326 -5.41 20.17 -10.61
N TRP A 327 -5.17 20.02 -11.92
CA TRP A 327 -3.83 19.91 -12.48
C TRP A 327 -3.01 21.19 -12.27
N VAL A 328 -3.60 22.36 -12.51
CA VAL A 328 -2.93 23.64 -12.21
C VAL A 328 -2.53 23.73 -10.74
N LYS A 329 -3.45 23.38 -9.82
CA LYS A 329 -3.14 23.34 -8.39
C LYS A 329 -2.09 22.29 -8.03
N ALA A 330 -2.07 21.17 -8.73
CA ALA A 330 -1.10 20.10 -8.47
C ALA A 330 0.35 20.56 -8.69
N GLN A 331 0.57 21.54 -9.55
CA GLN A 331 1.89 22.08 -9.84
C GLN A 331 2.40 23.09 -8.78
N GLU A 332 1.56 23.48 -7.80
CA GLU A 332 1.94 24.42 -6.75
C GLU A 332 2.86 23.81 -5.70
N SER A 333 2.72 22.51 -5.42
CA SER A 333 3.56 21.77 -4.44
C SER A 333 3.56 20.28 -4.69
N ALA A 334 4.57 19.58 -4.15
CA ALA A 334 4.64 18.13 -4.15
C ALA A 334 3.44 17.49 -3.45
N GLU A 335 2.90 18.10 -2.38
CA GLU A 335 1.72 17.62 -1.66
C GLU A 335 0.47 17.66 -2.54
N THR A 336 0.23 18.77 -3.25
CA THR A 336 -0.90 18.91 -4.17
C THR A 336 -0.77 17.98 -5.37
N MET A 337 0.46 17.79 -5.89
CA MET A 337 0.75 16.79 -6.94
C MET A 337 0.46 15.37 -6.46
N LYS A 338 0.91 15.01 -5.25
CA LYS A 338 0.61 13.71 -4.63
C LYS A 338 -0.90 13.49 -4.50
N ALA A 339 -1.64 14.50 -4.06
CA ALA A 339 -3.10 14.43 -3.95
C ALA A 339 -3.77 14.22 -5.32
N PHE A 340 -3.32 14.90 -6.36
CA PHE A 340 -3.80 14.72 -7.73
C PHE A 340 -3.54 13.30 -8.23
N ARG A 341 -2.31 12.81 -8.14
CA ARG A 341 -1.92 11.47 -8.55
C ARG A 341 -2.72 10.39 -7.82
N THR A 342 -2.78 10.44 -6.48
CA THR A 342 -3.42 9.38 -5.70
C THR A 342 -4.95 9.41 -5.79
N LYS A 343 -5.56 10.59 -5.74
CA LYS A 343 -7.02 10.73 -5.59
C LYS A 343 -7.77 10.90 -6.90
N LEU A 344 -7.12 11.45 -7.93
CA LEU A 344 -7.75 11.72 -9.22
C LEU A 344 -7.23 10.80 -10.33
N LEU A 345 -5.93 10.49 -10.36
CA LEU A 345 -5.37 9.55 -11.33
C LEU A 345 -5.26 8.11 -10.83
N ASN A 346 -5.54 7.88 -9.55
CA ASN A 346 -5.48 6.53 -8.97
C ASN A 346 -4.09 5.87 -9.08
N ILE A 347 -3.03 6.70 -9.01
CA ILE A 347 -1.63 6.29 -9.06
C ILE A 347 -1.07 6.23 -7.64
N PHE A 348 -0.47 5.09 -7.26
CA PHE A 348 0.29 5.02 -6.03
C PHE A 348 1.56 5.86 -6.14
N VAL A 349 1.85 6.68 -5.14
CA VAL A 349 3.03 7.56 -5.10
C VAL A 349 3.89 7.19 -3.90
N LYS A 350 5.18 7.06 -4.13
CA LYS A 350 6.13 7.00 -3.01
C LYS A 350 6.11 8.37 -2.31
N ASN A 351 6.07 8.35 -0.99
CA ASN A 351 6.09 9.59 -0.22
C ASN A 351 7.52 10.18 -0.21
N GLU A 352 7.89 10.87 -1.28
CA GLU A 352 9.22 11.47 -1.46
C GLU A 352 9.43 12.72 -0.58
N GLU A 353 8.34 13.37 -0.15
CA GLU A 353 8.41 14.62 0.64
C GLU A 353 9.04 14.46 2.02
N LYS A 354 9.14 13.25 2.53
CA LYS A 354 9.85 12.94 3.78
C LYS A 354 11.17 12.23 3.54
N SER A 355 11.55 12.02 2.29
CA SER A 355 12.85 11.45 1.97
C SER A 355 13.94 12.43 2.37
N TRP A 356 14.82 11.99 3.25
CA TRP A 356 15.93 12.79 3.75
C TRP A 356 17.10 12.76 2.74
N ILE A 357 17.90 11.72 2.78
CA ILE A 357 18.93 11.42 1.77
C ILE A 357 18.39 10.26 0.94
N THR A 358 18.27 10.45 -0.36
CA THR A 358 17.69 9.44 -1.24
C THR A 358 18.65 8.29 -1.52
N ALA A 359 18.11 7.13 -1.88
CA ALA A 359 18.95 5.99 -2.28
C ALA A 359 19.83 6.33 -3.49
N ASP A 360 19.37 7.18 -4.41
CA ASP A 360 20.12 7.58 -5.60
C ASP A 360 21.27 8.51 -5.24
N GLU A 361 21.07 9.50 -4.34
CA GLU A 361 22.15 10.34 -3.84
C GLU A 361 23.25 9.51 -3.15
N VAL A 362 22.89 8.46 -2.41
CA VAL A 362 23.86 7.55 -1.82
C VAL A 362 24.58 6.74 -2.89
N ARG A 363 23.88 6.19 -3.90
CA ARG A 363 24.48 5.43 -5.02
C ARG A 363 25.47 6.27 -5.80
N ASP A 364 25.17 7.53 -6.04
CA ASP A 364 26.06 8.46 -6.76
C ASP A 364 27.37 8.73 -6.01
N LEU A 365 27.37 8.53 -4.69
CA LEU A 365 28.53 8.70 -3.81
C LEU A 365 29.20 7.37 -3.43
N GLN A 366 28.68 6.22 -3.90
CA GLN A 366 29.28 4.92 -3.63
C GLN A 366 30.60 4.73 -4.38
N LYS A 367 31.56 4.10 -3.70
CA LYS A 367 32.88 3.74 -4.24
C LYS A 367 33.29 2.35 -3.75
N PRO A 368 34.04 1.58 -4.56
CA PRO A 368 34.68 0.36 -4.10
C PRO A 368 35.51 0.63 -2.84
N PHE A 369 35.42 -0.30 -1.90
CA PHE A 369 36.12 -0.22 -0.62
C PHE A 369 36.73 -1.57 -0.27
N SER A 370 38.02 -1.58 0.14
CA SER A 370 38.68 -2.75 0.70
C SER A 370 39.44 -2.37 1.97
N TRP A 371 39.35 -3.22 2.98
CA TRP A 371 40.19 -3.09 4.17
C TRP A 371 41.70 -3.34 3.86
N ASP A 372 42.02 -3.94 2.72
CA ASP A 372 43.39 -4.19 2.32
C ASP A 372 44.11 -2.95 1.77
N ASP A 373 43.35 -1.88 1.49
CA ASP A 373 43.91 -0.57 1.11
C ASP A 373 44.53 0.16 2.32
N TYR A 374 44.35 -0.36 3.52
CA TYR A 374 44.81 0.22 4.78
C TYR A 374 45.86 -0.70 5.43
N ASP A 375 47.11 -0.32 5.34
CA ASP A 375 48.28 -1.07 5.90
C ASP A 375 48.71 -0.58 7.30
N GLY A 376 48.03 0.45 7.83
CA GLY A 376 48.32 1.06 9.14
C GLY A 376 49.47 2.05 9.13
N SER A 377 50.14 2.35 7.99
CA SER A 377 51.25 3.30 7.90
C SER A 377 50.79 4.76 8.12
N ASN A 378 49.57 5.12 7.64
CA ASN A 378 48.92 6.40 7.85
C ASN A 378 47.41 6.18 8.12
N PRO A 379 47.03 5.66 9.31
CA PRO A 379 45.70 5.25 9.57
C PRO A 379 44.73 6.46 9.63
N PRO A 380 43.62 6.44 8.88
CA PRO A 380 42.58 7.47 9.01
C PRO A 380 41.95 7.45 10.41
N TYR A 381 41.41 8.59 10.84
CA TYR A 381 40.57 8.62 12.03
C TYR A 381 39.27 7.86 11.77
N CYS A 382 38.87 7.05 12.73
CA CYS A 382 37.67 6.23 12.61
C CYS A 382 36.76 6.39 13.82
N MET A 383 35.47 6.70 13.56
CA MET A 383 34.39 6.51 14.52
C MET A 383 33.65 5.24 14.15
N VAL A 384 33.38 4.39 15.11
CA VAL A 384 32.62 3.16 14.93
C VAL A 384 31.28 3.31 15.61
N SER A 385 30.20 2.86 14.98
CA SER A 385 28.91 2.74 15.65
C SER A 385 28.21 1.47 15.25
N PHE A 386 27.46 0.88 16.16
CA PHE A 386 26.68 -0.31 15.86
C PHE A 386 25.27 -0.26 16.47
N ASP A 387 24.35 -0.84 15.70
CA ASP A 387 22.97 -1.13 16.09
C ASP A 387 22.72 -2.62 15.86
N LEU A 388 22.49 -3.37 16.94
CA LEU A 388 22.47 -4.84 16.95
C LEU A 388 21.08 -5.37 17.29
N SER A 389 20.62 -6.30 16.48
CA SER A 389 19.41 -7.09 16.75
C SER A 389 19.72 -8.29 17.69
N VAL A 390 18.70 -9.09 18.01
CA VAL A 390 18.89 -10.33 18.81
C VAL A 390 18.65 -11.57 17.97
N TRP A 391 17.55 -11.60 17.19
CA TRP A 391 17.07 -12.84 16.58
C TRP A 391 17.06 -12.80 15.06
N ASP A 392 16.14 -12.07 14.47
CA ASP A 392 15.76 -12.15 13.07
C ASP A 392 15.79 -10.81 12.33
N ASP A 393 16.45 -9.82 12.91
CA ASP A 393 16.59 -8.49 12.34
C ASP A 393 18.03 -8.22 11.87
N LEU A 394 18.16 -7.28 10.92
CA LEU A 394 19.44 -6.82 10.40
C LEU A 394 20.23 -6.16 11.52
N SER A 395 21.51 -6.47 11.63
CA SER A 395 22.46 -5.78 12.50
C SER A 395 23.48 -5.04 11.65
N CYS A 396 23.85 -3.82 12.04
CA CYS A 396 24.75 -2.96 11.28
C CYS A 396 25.90 -2.43 12.16
N VAL A 397 27.10 -2.49 11.62
CA VAL A 397 28.29 -1.81 12.15
C VAL A 397 28.76 -0.82 11.11
N CYS A 398 28.83 0.46 11.45
CA CYS A 398 29.32 1.53 10.59
C CYS A 398 30.70 1.99 11.06
N TYR A 399 31.60 2.20 10.11
CA TYR A 399 32.92 2.81 10.25
C TYR A 399 32.92 4.12 9.47
N GLU A 400 32.96 5.25 10.17
CA GLU A 400 33.16 6.57 9.59
C GLU A 400 34.64 6.89 9.58
N LEU A 401 35.25 6.85 8.41
CA LEU A 401 36.67 7.13 8.19
C LEU A 401 36.83 8.60 7.78
N TYR A 402 37.68 9.32 8.49
CA TYR A 402 38.05 10.69 8.14
C TYR A 402 39.50 10.74 7.64
N ASN A 403 39.64 11.08 6.36
CA ASN A 403 40.94 11.32 5.76
C ASN A 403 41.45 12.73 6.10
N ARG A 404 42.54 12.82 6.83
CA ARG A 404 43.12 14.09 7.29
C ARG A 404 43.68 14.95 6.17
N ASP A 405 44.17 14.33 5.12
CA ASP A 405 44.83 15.02 4.00
C ASP A 405 43.82 15.66 3.04
N THR A 406 42.74 14.97 2.78
CA THR A 406 41.65 15.43 1.86
C THR A 406 40.47 16.07 2.57
N SER A 407 40.37 15.95 3.89
CA SER A 407 39.23 16.38 4.70
C SER A 407 37.89 15.73 4.27
N GLN A 408 37.96 14.56 3.66
CA GLN A 408 36.78 13.80 3.20
C GLN A 408 36.42 12.70 4.19
N PHE A 409 35.12 12.39 4.23
CA PHE A 409 34.58 11.27 4.98
C PHE A 409 34.31 10.07 4.06
N HIS A 410 34.46 8.87 4.61
CA HIS A 410 34.00 7.64 3.98
C HIS A 410 33.23 6.80 4.98
N PHE A 411 32.01 6.39 4.62
CA PHE A 411 31.15 5.54 5.45
C PHE A 411 31.18 4.12 4.90
N HIS A 412 31.70 3.20 5.69
CA HIS A 412 31.69 1.76 5.41
C HIS A 412 30.75 1.07 6.39
N CYS A 413 29.78 0.30 5.90
CA CYS A 413 28.86 -0.47 6.75
C CYS A 413 29.00 -1.96 6.49
N GLU A 414 29.12 -2.74 7.57
CA GLU A 414 29.05 -4.20 7.57
C GLU A 414 27.73 -4.65 8.17
N PHE A 415 27.08 -5.62 7.53
CA PHE A 415 25.75 -6.10 7.91
C PHE A 415 25.81 -7.57 8.29
N TYR A 416 25.04 -7.93 9.33
CA TYR A 416 25.02 -9.26 9.91
C TYR A 416 23.59 -9.73 10.12
N LEU A 417 23.36 -11.05 9.92
CA LEU A 417 22.09 -11.71 10.17
C LEU A 417 22.36 -13.14 10.67
N PRO A 418 21.59 -13.70 11.64
CA PRO A 418 21.67 -15.12 11.95
C PRO A 418 21.27 -15.98 10.76
N GLU A 419 22.03 -17.03 10.45
CA GLU A 419 21.80 -17.90 9.30
C GLU A 419 20.42 -18.59 9.36
N ASP A 420 20.03 -19.09 10.54
CA ASP A 420 18.73 -19.78 10.73
C ASP A 420 17.51 -18.86 10.59
N SER A 421 17.69 -17.54 10.63
CA SER A 421 16.62 -16.55 10.45
C SER A 421 16.27 -16.33 8.98
N LEU A 422 17.24 -16.48 8.09
CA LEU A 422 17.11 -16.18 6.66
C LEU A 422 15.96 -16.93 5.97
N PRO A 423 15.76 -18.25 6.17
CA PRO A 423 14.67 -19.00 5.53
C PRO A 423 13.26 -18.53 5.93
N LYS A 424 13.13 -17.93 7.10
CA LYS A 424 11.85 -17.48 7.68
C LYS A 424 11.59 -15.99 7.46
N HIS A 425 12.59 -15.26 6.95
CA HIS A 425 12.52 -13.82 6.82
C HIS A 425 11.56 -13.38 5.69
N SER A 426 10.74 -12.38 5.92
CA SER A 426 9.76 -11.85 4.96
C SER A 426 10.39 -11.35 3.64
N ARG A 427 11.69 -11.00 3.66
CA ARG A 427 12.49 -10.53 2.51
C ARG A 427 13.58 -11.54 2.15
N ARG A 428 13.32 -12.83 2.31
CA ARG A 428 14.29 -13.91 2.13
C ARG A 428 15.06 -13.81 0.81
N GLU A 429 14.37 -13.61 -0.29
CA GLU A 429 15.01 -13.56 -1.62
C GLU A 429 16.04 -12.44 -1.74
N LEU A 430 15.70 -11.25 -1.27
CA LEU A 430 16.59 -10.09 -1.29
C LEU A 430 17.82 -10.29 -0.38
N TYR A 431 17.60 -10.82 0.83
CA TYR A 431 18.69 -11.05 1.78
C TYR A 431 19.58 -12.21 1.36
N THR A 432 19.04 -13.24 0.72
CA THR A 432 19.83 -14.32 0.11
C THR A 432 20.74 -13.76 -0.98
N LEU A 433 20.22 -12.94 -1.88
CA LEU A 433 21.00 -12.30 -2.93
C LEU A 433 22.17 -11.47 -2.35
N TRP A 434 21.92 -10.68 -1.31
CA TRP A 434 22.97 -9.89 -0.67
C TRP A 434 24.03 -10.76 0.05
N ALA A 435 23.60 -11.87 0.65
CA ALA A 435 24.53 -12.82 1.27
C ALA A 435 25.40 -13.53 0.22
N GLU A 436 24.83 -13.99 -0.89
CA GLU A 436 25.55 -14.59 -2.01
C GLU A 436 26.55 -13.63 -2.66
N GLN A 437 26.23 -12.35 -2.71
CA GLN A 437 27.10 -11.29 -3.23
C GLN A 437 28.13 -10.79 -2.21
N GLY A 438 28.09 -11.27 -0.96
CA GLY A 438 29.03 -10.90 0.09
C GLY A 438 28.73 -9.57 0.80
N TYR A 439 27.58 -8.94 0.54
CA TYR A 439 27.17 -7.69 1.17
C TYR A 439 26.53 -7.88 2.56
N LEU A 440 26.01 -9.08 2.85
CA LEU A 440 25.41 -9.47 4.12
C LEU A 440 26.13 -10.69 4.68
N LYS A 441 26.73 -10.56 5.87
CA LYS A 441 27.41 -11.65 6.57
C LYS A 441 26.38 -12.48 7.35
N LEU A 442 26.30 -13.78 7.04
CA LEU A 442 25.50 -14.72 7.81
C LEU A 442 26.32 -15.26 8.96
N LEU A 443 25.81 -15.12 10.18
CA LEU A 443 26.43 -15.67 11.39
C LEU A 443 25.77 -17.01 11.74
N PRO A 444 26.53 -18.06 12.13
CA PRO A 444 25.97 -19.36 12.47
C PRO A 444 24.97 -19.30 13.61
N GLY A 445 23.88 -20.08 13.49
CA GLY A 445 22.86 -20.22 14.53
C GLY A 445 21.65 -19.30 14.37
N SER A 446 20.81 -19.28 15.43
CA SER A 446 19.50 -18.62 15.44
C SER A 446 19.50 -17.25 16.11
N ALA A 447 20.64 -16.79 16.63
CA ALA A 447 20.82 -15.50 17.29
C ALA A 447 22.12 -14.83 16.83
N ILE A 448 22.20 -13.51 16.96
CA ILE A 448 23.41 -12.74 16.63
C ILE A 448 24.56 -13.14 17.56
N ASP A 449 25.68 -13.51 16.97
CA ASP A 449 26.93 -13.72 17.68
C ASP A 449 27.65 -12.38 17.93
N TYR A 450 27.42 -11.82 19.10
CA TYR A 450 28.02 -10.54 19.51
C TYR A 450 29.54 -10.62 19.66
N GLU A 451 30.10 -11.82 19.93
CA GLU A 451 31.55 -12.02 20.02
C GLU A 451 32.21 -11.95 18.64
N ALA A 452 31.61 -12.58 17.65
CA ALA A 452 32.07 -12.49 16.26
C ALA A 452 32.10 -11.04 15.76
N ILE A 453 31.03 -10.25 16.04
CA ILE A 453 30.98 -8.83 15.65
C ILE A 453 32.03 -8.01 16.41
N ALA A 454 32.20 -8.23 17.71
CA ALA A 454 33.21 -7.52 18.48
C ALA A 454 34.64 -7.83 17.96
N ASN A 455 34.91 -9.08 17.63
CA ASN A 455 36.19 -9.51 17.04
C ASN A 455 36.40 -8.90 15.65
N ASP A 456 35.37 -8.79 14.82
CA ASP A 456 35.43 -8.09 13.53
C ASP A 456 35.81 -6.61 13.70
N ILE A 457 35.26 -5.92 14.68
CA ILE A 457 35.64 -4.52 15.01
C ILE A 457 37.09 -4.44 15.46
N LEU A 458 37.51 -5.33 16.36
CA LEU A 458 38.88 -5.35 16.90
C LEU A 458 39.92 -5.66 15.83
N ALA A 459 39.61 -6.50 14.84
CA ALA A 459 40.49 -6.83 13.74
C ALA A 459 40.82 -5.62 12.84
N LYS A 460 40.04 -4.54 12.88
CA LYS A 460 40.31 -3.29 12.14
C LYS A 460 41.26 -2.35 12.92
N ASN A 461 41.46 -2.61 14.23
CA ASN A 461 42.40 -1.81 15.01
C ASN A 461 43.81 -1.97 14.46
N GLY A 462 44.50 -0.86 14.23
CA GLY A 462 45.81 -0.84 13.56
C GLY A 462 45.72 -0.53 12.06
N LYS A 463 44.68 -0.95 11.35
CA LYS A 463 44.40 -0.48 9.97
C LYS A 463 43.86 0.95 9.98
N VAL A 464 43.05 1.28 10.99
CA VAL A 464 42.46 2.61 11.23
C VAL A 464 42.68 3.03 12.69
N MET A 465 42.64 4.32 12.96
CA MET A 465 42.72 4.86 14.32
C MET A 465 41.30 5.02 14.89
N ILE A 466 40.84 4.02 15.63
CA ILE A 466 39.52 4.08 16.28
C ILE A 466 39.55 5.07 17.43
N LEU A 467 38.84 6.19 17.28
CA LEU A 467 38.77 7.28 18.29
C LEU A 467 37.58 7.12 19.24
N GLY A 468 36.55 6.39 18.81
CA GLY A 468 35.37 6.15 19.63
C GLY A 468 34.48 5.05 19.08
N ILE A 469 33.73 4.42 19.98
CA ILE A 469 32.69 3.42 19.60
C ILE A 469 31.38 3.83 20.24
N GLY A 470 30.38 4.14 19.39
CA GLY A 470 29.01 4.42 19.76
C GLY A 470 28.10 3.20 19.66
N TYR A 471 27.15 3.06 20.56
CA TYR A 471 26.23 1.94 20.53
C TYR A 471 24.85 2.33 21.05
N ASP A 472 23.80 1.68 20.52
CA ASP A 472 22.49 1.74 21.15
C ASP A 472 22.54 0.93 22.47
N PRO A 473 22.21 1.52 23.62
CA PRO A 473 22.25 0.80 24.91
C PRO A 473 21.25 -0.37 24.98
N TYR A 474 20.26 -0.38 24.10
CA TYR A 474 19.30 -1.46 24.02
C TYR A 474 19.94 -2.70 23.36
N LYS A 475 20.08 -3.79 24.13
CA LYS A 475 20.64 -5.10 23.69
C LYS A 475 22.15 -5.16 23.33
N ALA A 476 22.91 -4.10 23.47
CA ALA A 476 24.33 -4.07 23.12
C ALA A 476 25.29 -4.52 24.24
N GLN A 477 24.82 -4.80 25.45
CA GLN A 477 25.65 -4.96 26.65
C GLN A 477 26.74 -6.05 26.53
N THR A 478 26.44 -7.15 25.85
CA THR A 478 27.41 -8.28 25.67
C THR A 478 28.58 -7.82 24.78
N ALA A 479 28.30 -7.27 23.60
CA ALA A 479 29.34 -6.77 22.70
C ALA A 479 30.17 -5.65 23.35
N VAL A 480 29.50 -4.74 24.10
CA VAL A 480 30.16 -3.68 24.87
C VAL A 480 31.11 -4.23 25.92
N ASN A 481 30.73 -5.27 26.67
CA ASN A 481 31.57 -5.87 27.70
C ASN A 481 32.80 -6.53 27.07
N ILE A 482 32.66 -7.22 25.94
CA ILE A 482 33.78 -7.84 25.21
C ILE A 482 34.75 -6.75 24.73
N LEU A 483 34.27 -5.72 24.05
CA LEU A 483 35.10 -4.61 23.56
C LEU A 483 35.81 -3.88 24.68
N LYS A 484 35.20 -3.69 25.86
CA LYS A 484 35.82 -3.08 27.04
C LYS A 484 36.88 -3.97 27.68
N SER A 485 36.68 -5.29 27.71
CA SER A 485 37.60 -6.23 28.32
C SER A 485 38.93 -6.35 27.57
N THR A 486 38.95 -6.07 26.30
CA THR A 486 40.17 -6.10 25.47
C THR A 486 41.05 -4.86 25.63
N GLY A 487 40.56 -3.79 26.26
CA GLY A 487 41.28 -2.54 26.40
C GLY A 487 41.66 -1.81 25.12
N ALA A 488 41.18 -2.32 23.96
CA ALA A 488 41.56 -1.79 22.66
C ALA A 488 40.98 -0.40 22.35
N VAL A 489 39.91 0.01 23.08
CA VAL A 489 39.23 1.29 22.83
C VAL A 489 38.98 2.01 24.15
N SER A 490 39.60 3.19 24.31
CA SER A 490 39.51 3.99 25.53
C SER A 490 38.18 4.73 25.73
N VAL A 491 37.37 4.91 24.65
CA VAL A 491 36.12 5.67 24.67
C VAL A 491 34.98 4.90 24.02
N MET A 492 34.08 4.38 24.87
CA MET A 492 32.79 3.79 24.43
C MET A 492 31.65 4.64 24.95
N LYS A 493 30.71 5.02 24.09
CA LYS A 493 29.61 5.92 24.42
C LYS A 493 28.26 5.29 24.08
N ALA A 494 27.36 5.21 25.06
CA ALA A 494 25.97 4.91 24.81
C ALA A 494 25.28 6.10 24.12
N MET A 495 24.66 5.84 22.96
CA MET A 495 24.06 6.87 22.11
C MET A 495 22.56 6.96 22.38
N LYS A 496 22.07 8.15 22.68
CA LYS A 496 20.64 8.40 22.88
C LYS A 496 19.98 8.68 21.51
N GLN A 497 19.05 7.85 21.12
CA GLN A 497 18.28 8.04 19.87
C GLN A 497 17.10 9.01 20.07
N THR A 498 17.39 10.26 20.49
CA THR A 498 16.39 11.32 20.72
C THR A 498 16.48 12.41 19.66
N TYR A 499 15.43 13.21 19.51
CA TYR A 499 15.40 14.34 18.57
C TYR A 499 16.59 15.29 18.80
N GLY A 500 16.82 15.75 20.03
CA GLY A 500 17.92 16.65 20.33
C GLY A 500 19.31 16.07 20.09
N ALA A 501 19.50 14.73 20.23
CA ALA A 501 20.78 14.10 19.95
C ALA A 501 21.06 13.99 18.44
N PHE A 502 20.01 13.75 17.63
CA PHE A 502 20.19 13.55 16.20
C PHE A 502 20.18 14.84 15.36
N THR A 503 19.58 15.95 15.82
CA THR A 503 19.43 17.16 15.01
C THR A 503 20.73 17.60 14.35
N GLY A 504 21.78 17.78 15.11
CA GLY A 504 23.06 18.30 14.59
C GLY A 504 23.77 17.34 13.63
N CYS A 505 23.70 16.02 13.86
CA CYS A 505 24.31 15.05 12.95
C CYS A 505 23.48 14.81 11.68
N VAL A 506 22.16 14.91 11.76
CA VAL A 506 21.27 14.91 10.58
C VAL A 506 21.65 16.04 9.64
N GLU A 507 21.77 17.28 10.15
CA GLU A 507 22.15 18.46 9.36
C GLU A 507 23.56 18.33 8.78
N THR A 508 24.51 17.81 9.58
CA THR A 508 25.89 17.64 9.13
C THR A 508 25.99 16.61 8.00
N LEU A 509 25.35 15.43 8.14
CA LEU A 509 25.40 14.38 7.12
C LEU A 509 24.68 14.83 5.82
N GLU A 510 23.58 15.54 5.95
CA GLU A 510 22.88 16.14 4.82
C GLU A 510 23.77 17.12 4.04
N MET A 511 24.50 17.95 4.75
CA MET A 511 25.46 18.88 4.16
C MET A 511 26.64 18.13 3.47
N LEU A 512 27.19 17.10 4.10
CA LEU A 512 28.27 16.29 3.52
C LEU A 512 27.85 15.63 2.22
N VAL A 513 26.64 15.07 2.15
CA VAL A 513 26.09 14.46 0.93
C VAL A 513 25.88 15.52 -0.16
N LYS A 514 25.23 16.64 0.15
CA LYS A 514 24.96 17.72 -0.81
C LYS A 514 26.25 18.34 -1.38
N LEU A 515 27.26 18.52 -0.56
CA LEU A 515 28.58 19.06 -0.96
C LEU A 515 29.50 18.02 -1.58
N LYS A 516 29.09 16.74 -1.63
CA LYS A 516 29.91 15.59 -2.07
C LYS A 516 31.24 15.47 -1.29
N ASN A 517 31.22 15.84 0.00
CA ASN A 517 32.36 15.74 0.91
C ASN A 517 32.39 14.41 1.67
N CYS A 518 31.52 13.48 1.31
CA CYS A 518 31.56 12.11 1.79
C CYS A 518 31.39 11.11 0.65
N THR A 519 31.78 9.87 0.91
CA THR A 519 31.54 8.71 0.06
C THR A 519 31.01 7.56 0.91
N PHE A 520 30.35 6.60 0.26
CA PHE A 520 29.87 5.37 0.90
C PHE A 520 30.51 4.17 0.19
N SER A 521 30.70 3.06 0.91
CA SER A 521 31.08 1.80 0.27
C SER A 521 30.00 1.36 -0.71
N ASP A 522 30.37 0.62 -1.74
CA ASP A 522 29.50 0.09 -2.81
C ASP A 522 28.55 -1.04 -2.37
N ASN A 523 28.19 -1.07 -1.08
CA ASN A 523 27.24 -2.02 -0.55
C ASN A 523 25.79 -1.52 -0.79
N PRO A 524 24.95 -2.26 -1.56
CA PRO A 524 23.59 -1.84 -1.91
C PRO A 524 22.65 -1.70 -0.70
N ILE A 525 22.96 -2.37 0.43
CA ILE A 525 22.16 -2.30 1.66
C ILE A 525 22.22 -0.88 2.25
N ILE A 526 23.35 -0.16 2.08
CA ILE A 526 23.48 1.23 2.56
C ILE A 526 22.44 2.12 1.85
N ALA A 527 22.47 2.15 0.51
CA ALA A 527 21.53 2.95 -0.27
C ALA A 527 20.07 2.56 0.01
N TRP A 528 19.80 1.27 0.18
CA TRP A 528 18.48 0.78 0.55
C TRP A 528 18.01 1.28 1.92
N CYS A 529 18.86 1.26 2.95
CA CYS A 529 18.54 1.76 4.28
C CYS A 529 18.26 3.28 4.27
N PHE A 530 19.07 4.06 3.54
CA PHE A 530 18.84 5.50 3.42
C PHE A 530 17.53 5.81 2.68
N GLY A 531 17.22 5.09 1.60
CA GLY A 531 15.96 5.23 0.87
C GLY A 531 14.71 4.87 1.68
N ASN A 532 14.86 4.15 2.79
CA ASN A 532 13.81 3.79 3.75
C ASN A 532 13.70 4.77 4.94
N CYS A 533 14.66 5.71 5.05
CA CYS A 533 14.75 6.65 6.14
C CYS A 533 14.04 7.96 5.78
N VAL A 534 13.24 8.48 6.69
CA VAL A 534 12.63 9.80 6.62
C VAL A 534 12.95 10.57 7.90
N ILE A 535 12.91 11.89 7.83
CA ILE A 535 13.12 12.73 9.01
C ILE A 535 11.77 13.15 9.58
N ASP A 536 11.61 12.89 10.86
CA ASP A 536 10.53 13.44 11.67
C ASP A 536 11.02 14.67 12.45
N GLU A 537 10.17 15.66 12.61
CA GLU A 537 10.50 16.92 13.26
C GLU A 537 9.53 17.17 14.42
N ASP A 538 10.07 17.49 15.58
CA ASP A 538 9.26 17.86 16.74
C ASP A 538 8.79 19.33 16.66
N ARG A 539 7.93 19.74 17.59
CA ARG A 539 7.38 21.11 17.65
C ARG A 539 8.43 22.20 17.87
N LEU A 540 9.64 21.85 18.24
CA LEU A 540 10.77 22.76 18.49
C LEU A 540 11.75 22.81 17.32
N GLY A 541 11.45 22.09 16.22
CA GLY A 541 12.32 21.99 15.05
C GLY A 541 13.46 20.98 15.21
N ASN A 542 13.46 20.15 16.26
CA ASN A 542 14.46 19.10 16.38
C ASN A 542 14.14 17.93 15.43
N ARG A 543 15.17 17.36 14.81
CA ARG A 543 15.07 16.39 13.72
C ARG A 543 15.54 15.00 14.15
N LYS A 544 14.79 13.96 13.77
CA LYS A 544 15.12 12.58 14.09
C LYS A 544 14.83 11.66 12.89
N PRO A 545 15.75 10.71 12.56
CA PRO A 545 15.48 9.69 11.57
C PRO A 545 14.43 8.70 12.10
N ILE A 546 13.46 8.39 11.25
CA ILE A 546 12.45 7.35 11.51
C ILE A 546 12.30 6.48 10.27
N LYS A 547 11.76 5.30 10.44
CA LYS A 547 11.41 4.41 9.33
C LYS A 547 10.24 5.02 8.55
N ALA A 548 10.36 5.10 7.23
CA ALA A 548 9.24 5.51 6.38
C ALA A 548 8.02 4.61 6.60
N GLN A 549 8.26 3.34 6.95
CA GLN A 549 7.26 2.36 7.37
C GLN A 549 7.86 1.41 8.41
N GLN A 550 7.05 0.86 9.32
CA GLN A 550 7.54 0.05 10.44
C GLN A 550 8.32 -1.21 10.03
N THR A 551 8.00 -1.79 8.89
CA THR A 551 8.65 -3.01 8.36
C THR A 551 9.98 -2.74 7.66
N LEU A 552 10.29 -1.46 7.37
CA LEU A 552 11.53 -1.06 6.70
C LEU A 552 12.70 -0.99 7.66
N LYS A 553 13.91 -1.15 7.11
CA LYS A 553 15.17 -1.08 7.85
C LYS A 553 15.93 0.19 7.49
N ILE A 554 16.47 0.85 8.51
CA ILE A 554 17.24 2.10 8.39
C ILE A 554 18.57 2.03 9.15
N ASP A 555 19.03 0.82 9.45
CA ASP A 555 20.14 0.55 10.36
C ASP A 555 21.44 1.24 9.91
N ALA A 556 21.72 1.26 8.58
CA ALA A 556 22.87 2.00 8.05
C ALA A 556 22.75 3.52 8.28
N ALA A 557 21.56 4.09 8.05
CA ALA A 557 21.36 5.53 8.25
C ALA A 557 21.52 5.92 9.73
N ILE A 558 20.98 5.11 10.65
CA ILE A 558 21.13 5.30 12.10
C ILE A 558 22.58 5.20 12.52
N THR A 559 23.30 4.15 12.10
CA THR A 559 24.70 3.95 12.50
C THR A 559 25.63 5.01 11.91
N CYS A 560 25.40 5.47 10.67
CA CYS A 560 26.13 6.59 10.08
C CYS A 560 25.91 7.88 10.91
N LEU A 561 24.68 8.17 11.31
CA LEU A 561 24.37 9.33 12.16
C LEU A 561 25.00 9.22 13.56
N MET A 562 25.05 8.03 14.13
CA MET A 562 25.71 7.79 15.42
C MET A 562 27.22 8.00 15.31
N CYS A 563 27.88 7.63 14.22
CA CYS A 563 29.27 7.94 13.97
C CYS A 563 29.49 9.46 13.86
N GLN A 564 28.67 10.13 13.04
CA GLN A 564 28.76 11.58 12.83
C GLN A 564 28.51 12.37 14.14
N GLU A 565 27.61 11.90 15.02
CA GLU A 565 27.38 12.52 16.34
C GLU A 565 28.65 12.41 17.22
N GLN A 566 29.33 11.24 17.21
CA GLN A 566 30.59 11.08 17.93
C GLN A 566 31.67 12.00 17.37
N TYR A 567 31.81 12.07 16.05
CA TYR A 567 32.81 12.93 15.41
C TYR A 567 32.56 14.41 15.73
N ASN A 568 31.32 14.89 15.69
CA ASN A 568 30.95 16.25 16.04
C ASN A 568 31.30 16.59 17.49
N ASN A 569 31.16 15.65 18.42
CA ASN A 569 31.50 15.83 19.83
C ASN A 569 33.01 15.69 20.10
N TYR A 570 33.74 14.94 19.29
CA TYR A 570 35.19 14.82 19.40
C TYR A 570 35.92 16.10 19.00
N LYS A 571 35.39 16.85 18.01
CA LYS A 571 35.95 18.13 17.56
C LYS A 571 35.69 19.31 18.51
N ARG A 572 34.76 19.18 19.42
CA ARG A 572 34.45 20.18 20.45
C ARG A 572 35.34 20.00 21.67
#